data_251a8a01f2bc629d805c8685a269fd1c
#
_entry.id   251a8a01f2bc629d805c8685a269fd1c
#
_cell.length_a   1.000
_cell.length_b   1.000
_cell.length_c   1.000
_cell.angle_alpha   90.00
_cell.angle_beta   90.00
_cell.angle_gamma   90.00
#
_symmetry.space_group_name_H-M   'P 1'
#
loop_
_entity.id
_entity.type
_entity.pdbx_description
1 polymer ?
#
loop_
_entity_poly.entity_id
_entity_poly.type
_entity_poly.pdbx_seq_one_letter_code
_entity_poly.pdbx_strand_id
1 'polypeptide(L)'
;FGKSMVLHREPVAAIRKYVDEMGLETTIMYDMAHVLGLTGDHFQKPFQEGAEIVTGSTHKTFFGPQRGIVGVNYKKGELKYGLWETIESRAFPGSVSNHHLGTQLGLLMAAYEMNQFKDAYQAAVVSNAKSFAKSLKAAGLDVAGDPAIDYTETHQVIVNVGYGAG
;
A
#
# COMPACT_ATOMS: atom_id res chain seq x y z
N PHE A 1 -7.42 1.84 8.20
CA PHE A 1 -6.45 0.85 8.65
C PHE A 1 -5.18 0.91 7.82
N GLY A 2 -4.09 0.37 8.34
CA GLY A 2 -2.77 0.27 7.71
C GLY A 2 -1.75 -0.17 8.75
N LYS A 3 -0.62 -0.67 8.32
CA LYS A 3 0.47 -1.10 9.20
C LYS A 3 1.82 -0.99 8.51
N SER A 4 2.89 -0.92 9.31
CA SER A 4 4.26 -0.83 8.79
C SER A 4 4.87 -2.19 8.49
N MET A 5 4.50 -3.22 9.23
CA MET A 5 4.91 -4.60 8.97
C MET A 5 3.78 -5.36 8.27
N VAL A 6 3.97 -5.62 6.98
CA VAL A 6 2.93 -6.15 6.10
C VAL A 6 3.44 -7.45 5.47
N LEU A 7 3.08 -8.58 6.05
CA LEU A 7 3.40 -9.91 5.48
C LEU A 7 2.27 -10.49 4.64
N HIS A 8 1.03 -10.05 4.87
CA HIS A 8 -0.18 -10.57 4.23
C HIS A 8 -1.01 -9.45 3.63
N ARG A 9 -1.89 -9.79 2.71
CA ARG A 9 -2.92 -8.88 2.20
C ARG A 9 -3.84 -8.44 3.32
N GLU A 10 -4.28 -7.20 3.27
CA GLU A 10 -5.31 -6.71 4.17
C GLU A 10 -6.70 -7.18 3.70
N PRO A 11 -7.62 -7.53 4.61
CA PRO A 11 -8.92 -8.09 4.26
C PRO A 11 -9.94 -7.01 3.82
N VAL A 12 -9.57 -6.16 2.86
CA VAL A 12 -10.39 -5.00 2.42
C VAL A 12 -11.78 -5.43 1.98
N ALA A 13 -11.86 -6.45 1.12
CA ALA A 13 -13.15 -6.94 0.61
C ALA A 13 -14.03 -7.51 1.73
N ALA A 14 -13.44 -8.22 2.71
CA ALA A 14 -14.20 -8.75 3.84
C ALA A 14 -14.69 -7.63 4.76
N ILE A 15 -13.88 -6.59 4.98
CA ILE A 15 -14.28 -5.40 5.76
C ILE A 15 -15.42 -4.68 5.04
N ARG A 16 -15.31 -4.47 3.71
CA ARG A 16 -16.37 -3.83 2.92
C ARG A 16 -17.68 -4.61 3.03
N LYS A 17 -17.62 -5.91 2.82
CA LYS A 17 -18.78 -6.78 2.93
C LYS A 17 -19.45 -6.67 4.32
N TYR A 18 -18.67 -6.72 5.39
CA TYR A 18 -19.18 -6.59 6.76
C TYR A 18 -19.85 -5.22 7.00
N VAL A 19 -19.23 -4.13 6.55
CA VAL A 19 -19.78 -2.78 6.68
C VAL A 19 -21.12 -2.67 5.95
N ASP A 20 -21.23 -3.25 4.74
CA ASP A 20 -22.47 -3.25 3.96
C ASP A 20 -23.57 -4.10 4.60
N GLU A 21 -23.24 -5.32 5.07
CA GLU A 21 -24.18 -6.23 5.75
C GLU A 21 -24.75 -5.62 7.04
N MET A 22 -23.94 -4.82 7.73
CA MET A 22 -24.36 -4.13 8.95
C MET A 22 -25.07 -2.80 8.68
N GLY A 23 -25.22 -2.38 7.43
CA GLY A 23 -25.83 -1.10 7.06
C GLY A 23 -25.07 0.13 7.57
N LEU A 24 -23.75 0.04 7.72
CA LEU A 24 -22.93 1.13 8.25
C LEU A 24 -22.48 2.08 7.14
N GLU A 25 -22.54 3.38 7.40
CA GLU A 25 -22.02 4.42 6.47
C GLU A 25 -20.51 4.70 6.66
N THR A 26 -19.77 3.68 7.10
CA THR A 26 -18.34 3.81 7.40
C THR A 26 -17.52 3.92 6.11
N THR A 27 -16.69 4.96 6.02
CA THR A 27 -15.70 5.10 4.95
C THR A 27 -14.49 4.21 5.23
N ILE A 28 -14.11 3.40 4.24
CA ILE A 28 -12.95 2.53 4.32
C ILE A 28 -11.74 3.24 3.74
N MET A 29 -10.78 3.57 4.61
CA MET A 29 -9.47 4.10 4.21
C MET A 29 -8.39 3.05 4.45
N TYR A 30 -7.60 2.79 3.44
CA TYR A 30 -6.46 1.89 3.50
C TYR A 30 -5.14 2.64 3.30
N ASP A 31 -4.28 2.63 4.30
CA ASP A 31 -2.93 3.15 4.19
C ASP A 31 -1.99 2.08 3.63
N MET A 32 -1.56 2.28 2.41
CA MET A 32 -0.65 1.41 1.66
C MET A 32 0.78 1.96 1.63
N ALA A 33 1.20 2.76 2.61
CA ALA A 33 2.50 3.43 2.59
C ALA A 33 3.67 2.48 2.24
N HIS A 34 3.67 1.26 2.75
CA HIS A 34 4.72 0.27 2.50
C HIS A 34 4.52 -0.54 1.21
N VAL A 35 3.30 -0.69 0.75
CA VAL A 35 2.94 -1.61 -0.35
C VAL A 35 2.31 -0.92 -1.55
N LEU A 36 2.38 0.41 -1.64
CA LEU A 36 1.78 1.17 -2.73
C LEU A 36 2.25 0.68 -4.11
N GLY A 37 3.54 0.40 -4.27
CA GLY A 37 4.12 -0.10 -5.52
C GLY A 37 3.74 -1.54 -5.86
N LEU A 38 3.07 -2.24 -4.95
CA LEU A 38 2.55 -3.60 -5.18
C LEU A 38 1.06 -3.59 -5.57
N THR A 39 0.44 -2.41 -5.72
CA THR A 39 -0.97 -2.31 -6.16
C THR A 39 -1.13 -2.93 -7.55
N GLY A 40 -1.82 -4.07 -7.62
CA GLY A 40 -1.97 -4.83 -8.86
C GLY A 40 -2.28 -6.31 -8.63
N ASP A 41 -2.16 -7.11 -9.69
CA ASP A 41 -2.53 -8.53 -9.68
C ASP A 41 -1.61 -9.40 -8.80
N HIS A 42 -0.37 -8.97 -8.57
CA HIS A 42 0.59 -9.71 -7.76
C HIS A 42 0.40 -9.54 -6.25
N PHE A 43 -0.36 -8.52 -5.84
CA PHE A 43 -0.65 -8.31 -4.42
C PHE A 43 -2.12 -7.94 -4.19
N GLN A 44 -2.53 -6.66 -4.38
CA GLN A 44 -3.86 -6.20 -3.97
C GLN A 44 -4.36 -5.05 -4.84
N LYS A 45 -5.68 -5.00 -5.08
CA LYS A 45 -6.37 -3.93 -5.80
C LYS A 45 -7.40 -3.25 -4.89
N PRO A 46 -6.97 -2.36 -3.99
CA PRO A 46 -7.81 -1.89 -2.88
C PRO A 46 -9.12 -1.23 -3.31
N PHE A 47 -9.13 -0.44 -4.37
CA PHE A 47 -10.37 0.18 -4.86
C PHE A 47 -11.37 -0.84 -5.42
N GLN A 48 -10.90 -1.90 -6.06
CA GLN A 48 -11.77 -2.98 -6.55
C GLN A 48 -12.29 -3.85 -5.39
N GLU A 49 -11.58 -3.89 -4.28
CA GLU A 49 -11.93 -4.60 -3.06
C GLU A 49 -12.85 -3.78 -2.14
N GLY A 50 -13.12 -2.51 -2.47
CA GLY A 50 -14.07 -1.67 -1.75
C GLY A 50 -13.45 -0.62 -0.81
N ALA A 51 -12.15 -0.39 -0.86
CA ALA A 51 -11.58 0.81 -0.24
C ALA A 51 -12.08 2.05 -0.97
N GLU A 52 -12.41 3.09 -0.23
CA GLU A 52 -12.89 4.36 -0.78
C GLU A 52 -11.76 5.39 -0.83
N ILE A 53 -10.83 5.31 0.11
CA ILE A 53 -9.65 6.17 0.19
C ILE A 53 -8.41 5.27 0.32
N VAL A 54 -7.38 5.57 -0.43
CA VAL A 54 -6.06 4.95 -0.32
C VAL A 54 -5.02 6.02 -0.10
N THR A 55 -4.18 5.84 0.90
CA THR A 55 -2.99 6.67 1.13
C THR A 55 -1.73 5.85 0.87
N GLY A 56 -0.65 6.50 0.49
CA GLY A 56 0.58 5.79 0.22
C GLY A 56 1.82 6.65 0.17
N SER A 57 2.97 6.02 0.41
CA SER A 57 4.29 6.62 0.23
C SER A 57 4.82 6.30 -1.17
N THR A 58 5.34 7.31 -1.84
CA THR A 58 5.84 7.17 -3.22
C THR A 58 7.32 6.78 -3.31
N HIS A 59 7.97 6.47 -2.18
CA HIS A 59 9.42 6.24 -2.08
C HIS A 59 9.79 4.92 -1.38
N LYS A 60 8.86 3.97 -1.34
CA LYS A 60 9.08 2.63 -0.76
C LYS A 60 8.98 1.60 -1.89
N THR A 61 8.00 0.71 -1.86
CA THR A 61 7.77 -0.20 -2.99
C THR A 61 7.37 0.55 -4.28
N PHE A 62 6.69 1.68 -4.17
CA PHE A 62 6.62 2.61 -5.29
C PHE A 62 7.96 3.36 -5.37
N PHE A 63 8.69 3.23 -6.47
CA PHE A 63 10.08 3.67 -6.62
C PHE A 63 10.21 5.15 -7.07
N GLY A 64 9.33 6.01 -6.57
CA GLY A 64 9.36 7.44 -6.85
C GLY A 64 10.09 8.26 -5.78
N PRO A 65 10.10 9.59 -5.94
CA PRO A 65 10.67 10.50 -4.95
C PRO A 65 9.86 10.48 -3.65
N GLN A 66 10.47 10.94 -2.57
CA GLN A 66 9.86 10.97 -1.23
C GLN A 66 8.68 11.94 -1.18
N ARG A 67 7.48 11.41 -1.29
CA ARG A 67 6.18 12.10 -1.17
C ARG A 67 5.13 11.13 -0.66
N GLY A 68 3.96 11.69 -0.33
CA GLY A 68 2.74 10.92 -0.09
C GLY A 68 1.71 11.19 -1.18
N ILE A 69 0.82 10.24 -1.36
CA ILE A 69 -0.38 10.40 -2.19
C ILE A 69 -1.63 10.08 -1.39
N VAL A 70 -2.73 10.70 -1.77
CA VAL A 70 -4.08 10.30 -1.37
C VAL A 70 -4.88 10.11 -2.65
N GLY A 71 -5.45 8.93 -2.81
CA GLY A 71 -6.36 8.60 -3.89
C GLY A 71 -7.75 8.28 -3.35
N VAL A 72 -8.79 8.63 -4.08
CA VAL A 72 -10.18 8.31 -3.73
C VAL A 72 -10.90 7.65 -4.90
N ASN A 73 -11.92 6.86 -4.57
CA ASN A 73 -12.79 6.22 -5.55
C ASN A 73 -14.16 6.92 -5.61
N TYR A 74 -14.15 8.26 -5.61
CA TYR A 74 -15.37 9.06 -5.73
C TYR A 74 -15.40 9.80 -7.06
N LYS A 75 -16.58 9.84 -7.69
CA LYS A 75 -16.81 10.59 -8.93
C LYS A 75 -17.58 11.87 -8.63
N LYS A 76 -17.32 12.89 -9.44
CA LYS A 76 -18.06 14.16 -9.33
C LYS A 76 -19.56 13.90 -9.49
N GLY A 77 -20.33 14.43 -8.52
CA GLY A 77 -21.78 14.22 -8.44
C GLY A 77 -22.23 13.11 -7.49
N GLU A 78 -21.32 12.27 -6.98
CA GLU A 78 -21.64 11.30 -5.93
C GLU A 78 -21.71 11.97 -4.55
N LEU A 79 -22.51 11.41 -3.64
CA LEU A 79 -22.75 11.96 -2.30
C LEU A 79 -21.44 12.20 -1.53
N LYS A 80 -20.48 11.28 -1.61
CA LYS A 80 -19.20 11.37 -0.91
C LYS A 80 -18.13 12.20 -1.63
N TYR A 81 -18.40 12.77 -2.79
CA TYR A 81 -17.42 13.59 -3.53
C TYR A 81 -16.97 14.82 -2.73
N GLY A 82 -17.86 15.41 -1.92
CA GLY A 82 -17.52 16.51 -1.02
C GLY A 82 -16.43 16.18 0.00
N LEU A 83 -16.26 14.89 0.36
CA LEU A 83 -15.14 14.45 1.20
C LEU A 83 -13.81 14.61 0.45
N TRP A 84 -13.77 14.27 -0.84
CA TRP A 84 -12.57 14.50 -1.67
C TRP A 84 -12.21 15.99 -1.75
N GLU A 85 -13.17 16.85 -2.02
CA GLU A 85 -12.93 18.31 -2.07
C GLU A 85 -12.38 18.83 -0.73
N THR A 86 -12.88 18.30 0.37
CA THR A 86 -12.36 18.60 1.71
C THR A 86 -10.92 18.12 1.89
N ILE A 87 -10.61 16.87 1.50
CA ILE A 87 -9.26 16.31 1.56
C ILE A 87 -8.29 17.15 0.73
N GLU A 88 -8.67 17.48 -0.51
CA GLU A 88 -7.85 18.29 -1.42
C GLU A 88 -7.52 19.67 -0.82
N SER A 89 -8.52 20.38 -0.32
CA SER A 89 -8.33 21.70 0.29
C SER A 89 -7.52 21.64 1.59
N ARG A 90 -7.64 20.56 2.35
CA ARG A 90 -6.84 20.34 3.57
C ARG A 90 -5.40 19.90 3.26
N ALA A 91 -5.18 19.22 2.16
CA ALA A 91 -3.84 18.91 1.69
C ALA A 91 -3.13 20.19 1.20
N PHE A 92 -3.77 20.95 0.30
CA PHE A 92 -3.23 22.21 -0.22
C PHE A 92 -4.37 23.25 -0.35
N PRO A 93 -4.21 24.47 0.23
CA PRO A 93 -3.06 24.96 1.00
C PRO A 93 -3.11 24.62 2.51
N GLY A 94 -4.00 23.74 2.96
CA GLY A 94 -4.25 23.50 4.39
C GLY A 94 -3.05 22.93 5.16
N SER A 95 -2.33 21.99 4.57
CA SER A 95 -1.17 21.33 5.22
C SER A 95 0.15 21.63 4.54
N VAL A 96 0.16 21.90 3.25
CA VAL A 96 1.34 22.25 2.46
C VAL A 96 1.14 23.58 1.77
N SER A 97 2.22 24.36 1.63
CA SER A 97 2.13 25.75 1.17
C SER A 97 2.55 25.96 -0.29
N ASN A 98 3.26 25.01 -0.90
CA ASN A 98 3.80 25.20 -2.25
C ASN A 98 4.09 23.88 -2.96
N HIS A 99 4.28 23.98 -4.27
CA HIS A 99 4.67 22.89 -5.15
C HIS A 99 6.19 22.73 -5.22
N HIS A 100 6.64 21.47 -5.34
CA HIS A 100 8.02 21.11 -5.64
C HIS A 100 8.04 20.49 -7.03
N LEU A 101 8.07 21.32 -8.07
CA LEU A 101 7.87 20.89 -9.47
C LEU A 101 8.87 19.83 -9.91
N GLY A 102 10.16 19.96 -9.54
CA GLY A 102 11.16 18.92 -9.85
C GLY A 102 10.81 17.55 -9.26
N THR A 103 10.29 17.53 -8.04
CA THR A 103 9.82 16.30 -7.40
C THR A 103 8.56 15.76 -8.05
N GLN A 104 7.65 16.63 -8.48
CA GLN A 104 6.43 16.22 -9.21
C GLN A 104 6.78 15.60 -10.56
N LEU A 105 7.74 16.17 -11.30
CA LEU A 105 8.24 15.59 -12.55
C LEU A 105 8.89 14.22 -12.31
N GLY A 106 9.71 14.09 -11.27
CA GLY A 106 10.27 12.79 -10.87
C GLY A 106 9.20 11.76 -10.52
N LEU A 107 8.13 12.17 -9.83
CA LEU A 107 7.00 11.30 -9.52
C LEU A 107 6.23 10.90 -10.79
N LEU A 108 6.03 11.84 -11.71
CA LEU A 108 5.39 11.57 -13.00
C LEU A 108 6.18 10.51 -13.80
N MET A 109 7.50 10.66 -13.88
CA MET A 109 8.37 9.69 -14.55
C MET A 109 8.27 8.31 -13.88
N ALA A 110 8.38 8.24 -12.56
CA ALA A 110 8.22 6.99 -11.81
C ALA A 110 6.85 6.35 -12.03
N ALA A 111 5.78 7.15 -12.16
CA ALA A 111 4.43 6.64 -12.42
C ALA A 111 4.31 6.03 -13.83
N TYR A 112 4.93 6.64 -14.84
CA TYR A 112 5.01 6.07 -16.19
C TYR A 112 5.80 4.77 -16.21
N GLU A 113 6.95 4.72 -15.56
CA GLU A 113 7.79 3.52 -15.45
C GLU A 113 7.03 2.41 -14.69
N MET A 114 6.40 2.75 -13.57
CA MET A 114 5.57 1.80 -12.82
C MET A 114 4.44 1.25 -13.70
N ASN A 115 3.75 2.10 -14.44
CA ASN A 115 2.69 1.64 -15.34
C ASN A 115 3.19 0.70 -16.44
N GLN A 116 4.41 0.94 -16.93
CA GLN A 116 5.05 0.12 -17.97
C GLN A 116 5.57 -1.22 -17.44
N PHE A 117 6.17 -1.23 -16.24
CA PHE A 117 6.95 -2.36 -15.75
C PHE A 117 6.36 -3.06 -14.52
N LYS A 118 5.22 -2.58 -14.00
CA LYS A 118 4.66 -3.03 -12.72
C LYS A 118 4.56 -4.56 -12.58
N ASP A 119 4.12 -5.25 -13.62
CA ASP A 119 3.88 -6.70 -13.51
C ASP A 119 5.19 -7.48 -13.29
N ALA A 120 6.21 -7.20 -14.09
CA ALA A 120 7.52 -7.81 -13.94
C ALA A 120 8.18 -7.39 -12.62
N TYR A 121 8.09 -6.12 -12.27
CA TYR A 121 8.63 -5.56 -11.02
C TYR A 121 7.98 -6.21 -9.80
N GLN A 122 6.65 -6.21 -9.72
CA GLN A 122 5.91 -6.76 -8.58
C GLN A 122 6.16 -8.26 -8.41
N ALA A 123 6.13 -9.01 -9.51
CA ALA A 123 6.45 -10.45 -9.48
C ALA A 123 7.86 -10.69 -8.95
N ALA A 124 8.85 -9.95 -9.42
CA ALA A 124 10.23 -10.05 -8.96
C ALA A 124 10.38 -9.68 -7.48
N VAL A 125 9.75 -8.59 -7.03
CA VAL A 125 9.79 -8.14 -5.64
C VAL A 125 9.27 -9.22 -4.69
N VAL A 126 8.09 -9.77 -4.97
CA VAL A 126 7.48 -10.80 -4.12
C VAL A 126 8.29 -12.11 -4.17
N SER A 127 8.73 -12.54 -5.35
CA SER A 127 9.55 -13.76 -5.52
C SER A 127 10.88 -13.65 -4.77
N ASN A 128 11.56 -12.50 -4.87
CA ASN A 128 12.82 -12.25 -4.16
C ASN A 128 12.63 -12.28 -2.64
N ALA A 129 11.56 -11.65 -2.12
CA ALA A 129 11.26 -11.66 -0.70
C ALA A 129 11.02 -13.10 -0.18
N LYS A 130 10.23 -13.90 -0.91
CA LYS A 130 9.99 -15.31 -0.58
C LYS A 130 11.26 -16.15 -0.59
N SER A 131 12.08 -16.00 -1.61
CA SER A 131 13.36 -16.71 -1.73
C SER A 131 14.31 -16.32 -0.61
N PHE A 132 14.36 -15.04 -0.27
CA PHE A 132 15.16 -14.51 0.83
C PHE A 132 14.70 -15.07 2.18
N ALA A 133 13.38 -15.04 2.47
CA ALA A 133 12.81 -15.61 3.69
C ALA A 133 13.16 -17.10 3.86
N LYS A 134 12.99 -17.90 2.80
CA LYS A 134 13.37 -19.33 2.80
C LYS A 134 14.85 -19.54 3.06
N SER A 135 15.72 -18.75 2.44
CA SER A 135 17.16 -18.85 2.64
C SER A 135 17.58 -18.50 4.06
N LEU A 136 17.00 -17.46 4.65
CA LEU A 136 17.24 -17.11 6.05
C LEU A 136 16.75 -18.20 7.00
N LYS A 137 15.59 -18.79 6.74
CA LYS A 137 15.07 -19.91 7.53
C LYS A 137 15.96 -21.14 7.43
N ALA A 138 16.43 -21.48 6.23
CA ALA A 138 17.37 -22.57 6.02
C ALA A 138 18.73 -22.34 6.71
N ALA A 139 19.13 -21.08 6.86
CA ALA A 139 20.31 -20.70 7.64
C ALA A 139 20.10 -20.72 9.17
N GLY A 140 18.91 -21.13 9.64
CA GLY A 140 18.61 -21.29 11.07
C GLY A 140 18.05 -20.04 11.76
N LEU A 141 17.71 -19.00 10.99
CA LEU A 141 17.12 -17.79 11.56
C LEU A 141 15.62 -17.97 11.85
N ASP A 142 15.12 -17.27 12.85
CA ASP A 142 13.70 -17.29 13.19
C ASP A 142 12.93 -16.29 12.31
N VAL A 143 12.49 -16.76 11.14
CA VAL A 143 11.72 -15.96 10.17
C VAL A 143 10.24 -16.03 10.52
N ALA A 144 9.63 -14.87 10.72
CA ALA A 144 8.21 -14.73 10.97
C ALA A 144 7.39 -14.87 9.67
N GLY A 145 6.13 -15.26 9.82
CA GLY A 145 5.19 -15.44 8.72
C GLY A 145 4.77 -16.91 8.55
N ASP A 146 3.83 -17.13 7.64
CA ASP A 146 3.27 -18.45 7.37
C ASP A 146 4.13 -19.19 6.32
N PRO A 147 4.70 -20.36 6.66
CA PRO A 147 5.45 -21.18 5.69
C PRO A 147 4.62 -21.60 4.47
N ALA A 148 3.30 -21.71 4.58
CA ALA A 148 2.42 -22.11 3.48
C ALA A 148 2.40 -21.08 2.32
N ILE A 149 2.75 -19.84 2.59
CA ILE A 149 2.88 -18.76 1.59
C ILE A 149 4.33 -18.33 1.38
N ASP A 150 5.30 -19.15 1.78
CA ASP A 150 6.73 -18.79 1.76
C ASP A 150 7.04 -17.55 2.62
N TYR A 151 6.38 -17.41 3.77
CA TYR A 151 6.53 -16.37 4.83
C TYR A 151 6.00 -14.99 4.51
N THR A 152 5.80 -14.61 3.25
CA THR A 152 5.33 -13.27 2.89
C THR A 152 4.59 -13.25 1.56
N GLU A 153 3.63 -12.35 1.42
CA GLU A 153 2.99 -11.98 0.17
C GLU A 153 3.49 -10.60 -0.34
N THR A 154 4.48 -9.99 0.35
CA THR A 154 4.96 -8.64 0.05
C THR A 154 6.49 -8.63 -0.18
N HIS A 155 7.08 -7.44 -0.12
CA HIS A 155 8.53 -7.23 -0.17
C HIS A 155 9.23 -7.45 1.18
N GLN A 156 8.47 -7.55 2.28
CA GLN A 156 9.03 -7.59 3.64
C GLN A 156 9.34 -9.01 4.06
N VAL A 157 10.48 -9.15 4.74
CA VAL A 157 10.88 -10.36 5.47
C VAL A 157 11.19 -9.94 6.90
N ILE A 158 10.56 -10.57 7.86
CA ILE A 158 10.69 -10.26 9.28
C ILE A 158 11.45 -11.38 9.97
N VAL A 159 12.49 -11.03 10.69
CA VAL A 159 13.32 -11.99 11.45
C VAL A 159 13.29 -11.59 12.92
N ASN A 160 12.96 -12.54 13.78
CA ASN A 160 13.08 -12.39 15.21
C ASN A 160 14.56 -12.54 15.62
N VAL A 161 15.13 -11.47 16.17
CA VAL A 161 16.53 -11.44 16.61
C VAL A 161 16.70 -11.71 18.11
N GLY A 162 15.64 -12.08 18.80
CA GLY A 162 15.67 -12.46 20.21
C GLY A 162 15.76 -11.30 21.22
N TYR A 163 15.67 -10.04 20.77
CA TYR A 163 15.52 -8.93 21.70
C TYR A 163 14.08 -8.88 22.20
N GLY A 164 13.87 -9.04 23.48
CA GLY A 164 12.58 -8.75 24.10
C GLY A 164 12.24 -7.27 23.94
N ALA A 165 10.95 -6.97 23.81
CA ALA A 165 10.50 -5.59 23.94
C ALA A 165 10.90 -5.10 25.34
N GLY A 166 11.86 -4.18 25.39
CA GLY A 166 12.25 -3.49 26.60
C GLY A 166 11.19 -2.51 27.05
#